data_3bbb6c934f5918a607feacef67246eb7
#
_entry.id   3bbb6c934f5918a607feacef67246eb7
#
_cell.length_a   1.000
_cell.length_b   1.000
_cell.length_c   1.000
_cell.angle_alpha   90.00
_cell.angle_beta   90.00
_cell.angle_gamma   90.00
#
_symmetry.space_group_name_H-M   'P 1'
#
loop_
_entity.id
_entity.type
_entity.pdbx_description
1 polymer ?
#
loop_
_entity_poly.entity_id
_entity_poly.type
_entity_poly.pdbx_seq_one_letter_code
_entity_poly.pdbx_strand_id
1 'polypeptide(L)'
;MKKKFICPICGFVFEGEQAPERCPQCKQLVEWKVAADDKLNFACEHILGIAKNEQDPIIHDGLRAHFMGEATEVGQYLAMARQADREGYPEIAAAFRQYAYEEAEHCAKFAELLGEVVWDTKTNLEKRMLAEAGACEDKLNIAKRAKELNLDPIHDTVHEMARDEARHGKGFEGLYNRYFKK
;
A
#
# COMPACT_ATOMS: atom_id res chain seq x y z
N MET A 1 13.18 -6.23 35.34
CA MET A 1 12.10 -5.84 34.39
C MET A 1 10.77 -6.26 34.99
N LYS A 2 9.78 -5.36 34.98
CA LYS A 2 8.42 -5.71 35.45
C LYS A 2 7.78 -6.69 34.48
N LYS A 3 7.17 -7.73 35.03
CA LYS A 3 6.42 -8.75 34.29
C LYS A 3 4.94 -8.62 34.63
N LYS A 4 4.07 -9.03 33.73
CA LYS A 4 2.63 -9.16 33.98
C LYS A 4 2.31 -10.59 34.38
N PHE A 5 1.58 -10.75 35.46
CA PHE A 5 1.14 -12.04 36.00
C PHE A 5 -0.37 -12.08 36.02
N ILE A 6 -0.98 -13.12 35.49
CA ILE A 6 -2.44 -13.32 35.46
C ILE A 6 -2.85 -14.34 36.51
N CYS A 7 -3.77 -13.95 37.37
CA CYS A 7 -4.40 -14.89 38.32
C CYS A 7 -5.28 -15.88 37.57
N PRO A 8 -5.01 -17.19 37.65
CA PRO A 8 -5.80 -18.19 36.93
C PRO A 8 -7.22 -18.38 37.49
N ILE A 9 -7.50 -17.83 38.68
CA ILE A 9 -8.82 -17.97 39.33
C ILE A 9 -9.76 -16.84 38.97
N CYS A 10 -9.29 -15.57 39.02
CA CYS A 10 -10.14 -14.38 38.80
C CYS A 10 -9.74 -13.49 37.64
N GLY A 11 -8.67 -13.81 36.91
CA GLY A 11 -8.18 -13.02 35.77
C GLY A 11 -7.46 -11.72 36.14
N PHE A 12 -7.29 -11.42 37.46
CA PHE A 12 -6.60 -10.21 37.88
C PHE A 12 -5.17 -10.18 37.36
N VAL A 13 -4.75 -9.03 36.79
CA VAL A 13 -3.40 -8.80 36.28
C VAL A 13 -2.58 -8.02 37.29
N PHE A 14 -1.48 -8.60 37.74
CA PHE A 14 -0.51 -7.99 38.63
C PHE A 14 0.77 -7.66 37.86
N GLU A 15 1.26 -6.42 37.99
CA GLU A 15 2.54 -6.02 37.39
C GLU A 15 3.62 -5.86 38.47
N GLY A 16 4.70 -6.62 38.34
CA GLY A 16 5.80 -6.59 39.28
C GLY A 16 7.00 -7.40 38.81
N GLU A 17 8.10 -7.37 39.56
CA GLU A 17 9.27 -8.20 39.27
C GLU A 17 9.06 -9.66 39.68
N GLN A 18 8.25 -9.87 40.73
CA GLN A 18 7.84 -11.19 41.22
C GLN A 18 6.34 -11.18 41.55
N ALA A 19 5.69 -12.29 41.32
CA ALA A 19 4.27 -12.46 41.64
C ALA A 19 4.09 -12.64 43.15
N PRO A 20 3.05 -12.05 43.75
CA PRO A 20 2.73 -12.29 45.15
C PRO A 20 2.19 -13.69 45.36
N GLU A 21 2.41 -14.27 46.54
CA GLU A 21 1.94 -15.62 46.88
C GLU A 21 0.41 -15.74 46.82
N ARG A 22 -0.29 -14.67 47.20
CA ARG A 22 -1.77 -14.57 47.15
C ARG A 22 -2.21 -13.48 46.19
N CYS A 23 -3.26 -13.78 45.47
CA CYS A 23 -3.87 -12.79 44.58
C CYS A 23 -4.45 -11.61 45.38
N PRO A 24 -4.07 -10.36 45.12
CA PRO A 24 -4.61 -9.19 45.83
C PRO A 24 -6.11 -9.01 45.65
N GLN A 25 -6.69 -9.52 44.56
CA GLN A 25 -8.11 -9.42 44.24
C GLN A 25 -8.94 -10.51 44.92
N CYS A 26 -8.67 -11.77 44.66
CA CYS A 26 -9.50 -12.89 45.17
C CYS A 26 -8.96 -13.52 46.46
N LYS A 27 -7.79 -13.09 46.94
CA LYS A 27 -7.15 -13.52 48.19
C LYS A 27 -6.71 -15.00 48.22
N GLN A 28 -6.88 -15.72 47.11
CA GLN A 28 -6.50 -17.12 47.01
C GLN A 28 -4.98 -17.27 46.81
N LEU A 29 -4.44 -18.36 47.32
CA LEU A 29 -3.12 -18.85 46.92
C LEU A 29 -3.17 -19.25 45.45
N VAL A 30 -2.29 -18.74 44.62
CA VAL A 30 -2.37 -18.98 43.18
C VAL A 30 -0.96 -19.23 42.60
N GLU A 31 -0.91 -20.16 41.67
CA GLU A 31 0.22 -20.33 40.77
C GLU A 31 0.01 -19.40 39.56
N TRP A 32 0.68 -18.26 39.57
CA TRP A 32 0.50 -17.20 38.58
C TRP A 32 0.94 -17.63 37.18
N LYS A 33 0.11 -17.34 36.20
CA LYS A 33 0.55 -17.42 34.80
C LYS A 33 1.24 -16.11 34.42
N VAL A 34 2.47 -16.20 33.93
CA VAL A 34 3.13 -15.05 33.30
C VAL A 34 2.35 -14.74 32.04
N ALA A 35 1.84 -13.51 31.90
CA ALA A 35 1.26 -13.09 30.64
C ALA A 35 2.37 -13.21 29.59
N ALA A 36 2.12 -13.95 28.55
CA ALA A 36 2.93 -13.84 27.33
C ALA A 36 2.95 -12.38 26.90
N ASP A 37 4.04 -11.91 26.36
CA ASP A 37 4.09 -10.58 25.75
C ASP A 37 2.81 -10.37 24.94
N ASP A 38 2.19 -9.17 25.05
CA ASP A 38 0.91 -8.82 24.43
C ASP A 38 0.91 -8.97 22.88
N LYS A 39 1.94 -9.54 22.30
CA LYS A 39 2.02 -9.91 20.90
C LYS A 39 1.35 -11.26 20.66
N LEU A 40 0.20 -11.21 20.04
CA LEU A 40 -0.40 -12.41 19.46
C LEU A 40 0.61 -13.03 18.48
N ASN A 41 0.87 -14.33 18.66
CA ASN A 41 1.78 -15.08 17.79
C ASN A 41 0.90 -15.81 16.77
N PHE A 42 1.04 -15.41 15.50
CA PHE A 42 0.32 -16.05 14.39
C PHE A 42 1.19 -17.16 13.80
N ALA A 43 0.56 -18.25 13.37
CA ALA A 43 1.27 -19.39 12.77
C ALA A 43 1.92 -19.03 11.42
N CYS A 44 1.38 -18.02 10.74
CA CYS A 44 1.97 -17.42 9.54
C CYS A 44 1.65 -15.93 9.52
N GLU A 45 2.56 -15.15 8.96
CA GLU A 45 2.43 -13.71 8.80
C GLU A 45 2.73 -13.31 7.35
N HIS A 46 2.06 -12.26 6.87
CA HIS A 46 2.42 -11.63 5.61
C HIS A 46 3.70 -10.82 5.81
N ILE A 47 4.71 -11.07 4.98
CA ILE A 47 6.02 -10.40 5.05
C ILE A 47 6.19 -9.55 3.80
N LEU A 48 6.10 -8.22 3.97
CA LEU A 48 6.41 -7.28 2.92
C LEU A 48 7.89 -7.38 2.53
N GLY A 49 8.14 -7.51 1.22
CA GLY A 49 9.50 -7.56 0.69
C GLY A 49 10.22 -8.88 0.95
N ILE A 50 9.50 -9.99 1.06
CA ILE A 50 10.10 -11.31 1.27
C ILE A 50 11.11 -11.68 0.16
N ALA A 51 10.88 -11.21 -1.07
CA ALA A 51 11.77 -11.44 -2.21
C ALA A 51 12.85 -10.36 -2.39
N LYS A 52 12.93 -9.37 -1.51
CA LYS A 52 13.86 -8.23 -1.65
C LYS A 52 15.35 -8.64 -1.75
N ASN A 53 15.72 -9.72 -1.09
CA ASN A 53 17.09 -10.22 -1.07
C ASN A 53 17.26 -11.53 -1.86
N GLU A 54 16.25 -11.89 -2.65
CA GLU A 54 16.32 -13.08 -3.49
C GLU A 54 17.41 -12.91 -4.56
N GLN A 55 18.26 -13.91 -4.72
CA GLN A 55 19.39 -13.87 -5.64
C GLN A 55 19.17 -14.70 -6.91
N ASP A 56 18.13 -15.54 -6.92
CA ASP A 56 17.78 -16.29 -8.12
C ASP A 56 17.21 -15.36 -9.18
N PRO A 57 17.86 -15.21 -10.35
CA PRO A 57 17.42 -14.26 -11.38
C PRO A 57 16.06 -14.63 -11.98
N ILE A 58 15.69 -15.91 -12.02
CA ILE A 58 14.38 -16.31 -12.53
C ILE A 58 13.28 -15.80 -11.61
N ILE A 59 13.51 -15.86 -10.31
CA ILE A 59 12.54 -15.38 -9.32
C ILE A 59 12.56 -13.85 -9.29
N HIS A 60 13.69 -13.23 -8.96
CA HIS A 60 13.75 -11.80 -8.70
C HIS A 60 13.45 -10.94 -9.94
N ASP A 61 14.13 -11.24 -11.07
CA ASP A 61 13.93 -10.50 -12.31
C ASP A 61 12.55 -10.80 -12.92
N GLY A 62 12.07 -12.04 -12.75
CA GLY A 62 10.71 -12.43 -13.13
C GLY A 62 9.65 -11.62 -12.40
N LEU A 63 9.75 -11.49 -11.07
CA LEU A 63 8.83 -10.67 -10.28
C LEU A 63 8.83 -9.21 -10.71
N ARG A 64 10.00 -8.62 -10.99
CA ARG A 64 10.12 -7.24 -11.50
C ARG A 64 9.52 -7.08 -12.89
N ALA A 65 9.78 -8.02 -13.79
CA ALA A 65 9.25 -7.99 -15.15
C ALA A 65 7.72 -8.04 -15.14
N HIS A 66 7.15 -8.95 -14.32
CA HIS A 66 5.70 -9.04 -14.16
C HIS A 66 5.11 -7.81 -13.47
N PHE A 67 5.73 -7.27 -12.43
CA PHE A 67 5.29 -6.00 -11.84
C PHE A 67 5.12 -4.88 -12.89
N MET A 68 6.09 -4.72 -13.78
CA MET A 68 6.05 -3.71 -14.85
C MET A 68 5.05 -4.08 -15.95
N GLY A 69 4.96 -5.37 -16.31
CA GLY A 69 4.02 -5.88 -17.30
C GLY A 69 2.58 -5.63 -16.88
N GLU A 70 2.20 -6.10 -15.72
CA GLU A 70 0.87 -5.95 -15.14
C GLU A 70 0.46 -4.47 -14.98
N ALA A 71 1.38 -3.63 -14.50
CA ALA A 71 1.13 -2.18 -14.41
C ALA A 71 0.83 -1.55 -15.78
N THR A 72 1.49 -2.03 -16.84
CA THR A 72 1.28 -1.59 -18.22
C THR A 72 -0.06 -2.09 -18.75
N GLU A 73 -0.40 -3.36 -18.49
CA GLU A 73 -1.64 -3.98 -18.95
C GLU A 73 -2.89 -3.33 -18.36
N VAL A 74 -2.85 -2.85 -17.11
CA VAL A 74 -3.94 -2.03 -16.53
C VAL A 74 -4.30 -0.87 -17.45
N GLY A 75 -3.30 -0.09 -17.88
CA GLY A 75 -3.51 1.05 -18.77
C GLY A 75 -4.01 0.63 -20.16
N GLN A 76 -3.42 -0.43 -20.72
CA GLN A 76 -3.79 -0.96 -22.02
C GLN A 76 -5.24 -1.47 -22.04
N TYR A 77 -5.64 -2.29 -21.07
CA TYR A 77 -6.98 -2.84 -21.01
C TYR A 77 -8.06 -1.77 -20.80
N LEU A 78 -7.78 -0.75 -19.98
CA LEU A 78 -8.67 0.40 -19.85
C LEU A 78 -8.82 1.19 -21.16
N ALA A 79 -7.75 1.35 -21.92
CA ALA A 79 -7.80 2.00 -23.24
C ALA A 79 -8.56 1.13 -24.27
N MET A 80 -8.33 -0.19 -24.27
CA MET A 80 -9.06 -1.15 -25.10
C MET A 80 -10.55 -1.19 -24.77
N ALA A 81 -10.91 -1.11 -23.49
CA ALA A 81 -12.30 -1.01 -23.06
C ALA A 81 -13.00 0.22 -23.64
N ARG A 82 -12.34 1.40 -23.60
CA ARG A 82 -12.88 2.62 -24.21
C ARG A 82 -13.03 2.49 -25.71
N GLN A 83 -12.14 1.77 -26.39
CA GLN A 83 -12.25 1.53 -27.82
C GLN A 83 -13.41 0.57 -28.13
N ALA A 84 -13.58 -0.49 -27.37
CA ALA A 84 -14.71 -1.41 -27.53
C ALA A 84 -16.08 -0.71 -27.31
N ASP A 85 -16.16 0.21 -26.33
CA ASP A 85 -17.37 1.03 -26.15
C ASP A 85 -17.68 1.89 -27.37
N ARG A 86 -16.66 2.56 -27.94
CA ARG A 86 -16.83 3.40 -29.15
C ARG A 86 -17.27 2.60 -30.37
N GLU A 87 -16.86 1.34 -30.43
CA GLU A 87 -17.21 0.41 -31.51
C GLU A 87 -18.54 -0.33 -31.27
N GLY A 88 -19.19 -0.14 -30.10
CA GLY A 88 -20.47 -0.74 -29.78
C GLY A 88 -20.39 -2.16 -29.24
N TYR A 89 -19.28 -2.54 -28.61
CA TYR A 89 -19.07 -3.86 -27.99
C TYR A 89 -19.04 -3.75 -26.44
N PRO A 90 -20.16 -3.47 -25.78
CA PRO A 90 -20.16 -3.22 -24.32
C PRO A 90 -19.76 -4.41 -23.48
N GLU A 91 -20.03 -5.64 -23.93
CA GLU A 91 -19.61 -6.85 -23.20
C GLU A 91 -18.07 -7.05 -23.24
N ILE A 92 -17.45 -6.74 -24.38
CA ILE A 92 -15.98 -6.77 -24.51
C ILE A 92 -15.36 -5.66 -23.65
N ALA A 93 -15.95 -4.47 -23.68
CA ALA A 93 -15.51 -3.37 -22.84
C ALA A 93 -15.59 -3.70 -21.33
N ALA A 94 -16.66 -4.38 -20.93
CA ALA A 94 -16.82 -4.83 -19.54
C ALA A 94 -15.74 -5.85 -19.15
N ALA A 95 -15.44 -6.82 -20.01
CA ALA A 95 -14.40 -7.82 -19.79
C ALA A 95 -13.01 -7.15 -19.63
N PHE A 96 -12.64 -6.23 -20.52
CA PHE A 96 -11.38 -5.50 -20.41
C PHE A 96 -11.27 -4.70 -19.09
N ARG A 97 -12.34 -4.04 -18.64
CA ARG A 97 -12.34 -3.34 -17.35
C ARG A 97 -12.14 -4.29 -16.17
N GLN A 98 -12.80 -5.44 -16.21
CA GLN A 98 -12.65 -6.46 -15.17
C GLN A 98 -11.20 -6.95 -15.12
N TYR A 99 -10.63 -7.34 -16.25
CA TYR A 99 -9.25 -7.83 -16.30
C TYR A 99 -8.24 -6.75 -15.91
N ALA A 100 -8.43 -5.49 -16.32
CA ALA A 100 -7.58 -4.39 -15.86
C ALA A 100 -7.54 -4.28 -14.31
N TYR A 101 -8.65 -4.56 -13.63
CA TYR A 101 -8.70 -4.57 -12.18
C TYR A 101 -7.96 -5.79 -11.59
N GLU A 102 -8.09 -6.96 -12.22
CA GLU A 102 -7.37 -8.17 -11.81
C GLU A 102 -5.85 -7.99 -11.96
N GLU A 103 -5.39 -7.38 -13.08
CA GLU A 103 -3.97 -7.06 -13.27
C GLU A 103 -3.45 -6.02 -12.27
N ALA A 104 -4.28 -5.06 -11.86
CA ALA A 104 -3.90 -4.14 -10.80
C ALA A 104 -3.66 -4.85 -9.45
N GLU A 105 -4.46 -5.88 -9.12
CA GLU A 105 -4.27 -6.72 -7.94
C GLU A 105 -3.02 -7.60 -8.05
N HIS A 106 -2.72 -8.16 -9.23
CA HIS A 106 -1.50 -8.91 -9.47
C HIS A 106 -0.27 -8.01 -9.31
N CYS A 107 -0.29 -6.83 -9.95
CA CYS A 107 0.75 -5.81 -9.83
C CYS A 107 1.01 -5.44 -8.36
N ALA A 108 -0.05 -5.22 -7.57
CA ALA A 108 0.07 -4.92 -6.15
C ALA A 108 0.78 -6.05 -5.37
N LYS A 109 0.43 -7.30 -5.63
CA LYS A 109 1.06 -8.48 -5.00
C LYS A 109 2.55 -8.58 -5.36
N PHE A 110 2.93 -8.35 -6.62
CA PHE A 110 4.34 -8.31 -7.01
C PHE A 110 5.10 -7.17 -6.31
N ALA A 111 4.48 -5.98 -6.18
CA ALA A 111 5.06 -4.87 -5.43
C ALA A 111 5.30 -5.22 -3.96
N GLU A 112 4.37 -5.93 -3.33
CA GLU A 112 4.49 -6.40 -1.94
C GLU A 112 5.59 -7.45 -1.78
N LEU A 113 5.69 -8.42 -2.70
CA LEU A 113 6.74 -9.44 -2.68
C LEU A 113 8.13 -8.82 -2.81
N LEU A 114 8.29 -7.86 -3.72
CA LEU A 114 9.56 -7.16 -3.96
C LEU A 114 9.92 -6.19 -2.83
N GLY A 115 8.95 -5.50 -2.22
CA GLY A 115 9.18 -4.51 -1.16
C GLY A 115 10.01 -3.31 -1.60
N GLU A 116 10.01 -2.98 -2.90
CA GLU A 116 10.83 -1.91 -3.48
C GLU A 116 10.09 -0.58 -3.57
N VAL A 117 8.76 -0.64 -3.71
CA VAL A 117 7.90 0.54 -3.92
C VAL A 117 6.84 0.71 -2.83
N VAL A 118 6.86 -0.14 -1.81
CA VAL A 118 5.93 -0.12 -0.68
C VAL A 118 6.74 -0.05 0.61
N TRP A 119 6.41 0.92 1.45
CA TRP A 119 7.02 1.15 2.76
C TRP A 119 5.93 1.26 3.83
N ASP A 120 6.26 1.73 5.01
CA ASP A 120 5.25 2.13 6.00
C ASP A 120 4.39 3.30 5.48
N THR A 121 3.19 3.44 6.02
CA THR A 121 2.19 4.41 5.53
C THR A 121 2.70 5.84 5.51
N LYS A 122 3.49 6.25 6.52
CA LYS A 122 4.06 7.59 6.58
C LYS A 122 5.02 7.83 5.43
N THR A 123 5.96 6.90 5.23
CA THR A 123 6.95 6.95 4.16
C THR A 123 6.29 6.90 2.78
N ASN A 124 5.25 6.07 2.60
CA ASN A 124 4.48 6.01 1.36
C ASN A 124 3.88 7.38 1.02
N LEU A 125 3.25 8.07 1.99
CA LEU A 125 2.69 9.41 1.79
C LEU A 125 3.77 10.43 1.43
N GLU A 126 4.90 10.44 2.14
CA GLU A 126 6.02 11.36 1.87
C GLU A 126 6.55 11.19 0.45
N LYS A 127 6.80 9.96 0.04
CA LYS A 127 7.31 9.66 -1.31
C LYS A 127 6.29 9.97 -2.40
N ARG A 128 5.01 9.68 -2.16
CA ARG A 128 3.97 9.96 -3.15
C ARG A 128 3.74 11.45 -3.32
N MET A 129 3.71 12.26 -2.26
CA MET A 129 3.61 13.73 -2.38
C MET A 129 4.68 14.30 -3.31
N LEU A 130 5.93 13.85 -3.15
CA LEU A 130 7.04 14.32 -3.99
C LEU A 130 6.91 13.83 -5.44
N ALA A 131 6.51 12.58 -5.63
CA ALA A 131 6.31 12.02 -6.97
C ALA A 131 5.16 12.70 -7.72
N GLU A 132 4.03 12.97 -7.06
CA GLU A 132 2.91 13.70 -7.66
C GLU A 132 3.29 15.14 -8.05
N ALA A 133 4.10 15.82 -7.22
CA ALA A 133 4.59 17.16 -7.54
C ALA A 133 5.48 17.15 -8.80
N GLY A 134 6.40 16.20 -8.91
CA GLY A 134 7.23 16.01 -10.10
C GLY A 134 6.40 15.65 -11.34
N ALA A 135 5.48 14.70 -11.21
CA ALA A 135 4.59 14.29 -12.31
C ALA A 135 3.69 15.44 -12.80
N CYS A 136 3.24 16.32 -11.90
CA CYS A 136 2.50 17.52 -12.25
C CYS A 136 3.34 18.46 -13.11
N GLU A 137 4.58 18.73 -12.71
CA GLU A 137 5.50 19.59 -13.44
C GLU A 137 5.83 19.02 -14.84
N ASP A 138 6.16 17.74 -14.92
CA ASP A 138 6.49 17.06 -16.17
C ASP A 138 5.32 17.08 -17.15
N LYS A 139 4.10 16.74 -16.69
CA LYS A 139 2.90 16.80 -17.53
C LYS A 139 2.58 18.21 -17.98
N LEU A 140 2.78 19.21 -17.11
CA LEU A 140 2.57 20.61 -17.48
C LEU A 140 3.56 21.06 -18.57
N ASN A 141 4.81 20.59 -18.53
CA ASN A 141 5.80 20.90 -19.56
C ASN A 141 5.44 20.25 -20.90
N ILE A 142 4.94 19.00 -20.90
CA ILE A 142 4.39 18.36 -22.11
C ILE A 142 3.22 19.17 -22.66
N ALA A 143 2.28 19.56 -21.82
CA ALA A 143 1.11 20.33 -22.23
C ALA A 143 1.51 21.69 -22.87
N LYS A 144 2.44 22.42 -22.24
CA LYS A 144 2.97 23.69 -22.81
C LYS A 144 3.58 23.46 -24.19
N ARG A 145 4.41 22.42 -24.32
CA ARG A 145 5.02 22.10 -25.60
C ARG A 145 4.01 21.72 -26.68
N ALA A 146 3.00 20.95 -26.32
CA ALA A 146 1.88 20.61 -27.21
C ALA A 146 1.14 21.87 -27.69
N LYS A 147 0.92 22.83 -26.81
CA LYS A 147 0.29 24.12 -27.19
C LYS A 147 1.12 24.93 -28.18
N GLU A 148 2.43 25.02 -27.96
CA GLU A 148 3.35 25.68 -28.89
C GLU A 148 3.33 25.07 -30.31
N LEU A 149 3.06 23.76 -30.39
CA LEU A 149 2.98 23.00 -31.65
C LEU A 149 1.55 22.93 -32.22
N ASN A 150 0.59 23.63 -31.64
CA ASN A 150 -0.85 23.58 -32.01
C ASN A 150 -1.47 22.19 -31.95
N LEU A 151 -1.04 21.36 -30.97
CA LEU A 151 -1.55 20.02 -30.71
C LEU A 151 -2.58 20.08 -29.56
N ASP A 152 -3.66 20.82 -29.76
CA ASP A 152 -4.67 21.10 -28.73
C ASP A 152 -5.25 19.85 -28.04
N PRO A 153 -5.58 18.74 -28.72
CA PRO A 153 -6.07 17.53 -28.04
C PRO A 153 -5.06 16.93 -27.06
N ILE A 154 -3.76 17.02 -27.37
CA ILE A 154 -2.69 16.56 -26.47
C ILE A 154 -2.56 17.53 -25.30
N HIS A 155 -2.52 18.84 -25.59
CA HIS A 155 -2.47 19.88 -24.57
C HIS A 155 -3.58 19.72 -23.54
N ASP A 156 -4.83 19.64 -24.00
CA ASP A 156 -6.01 19.61 -23.11
C ASP A 156 -6.01 18.37 -22.23
N THR A 157 -5.72 17.21 -22.82
CA THR A 157 -5.68 15.94 -22.10
C THR A 157 -4.57 15.92 -21.04
N VAL A 158 -3.35 16.32 -21.41
CA VAL A 158 -2.19 16.22 -20.49
C VAL A 158 -2.24 17.34 -19.44
N HIS A 159 -2.79 18.52 -19.78
CA HIS A 159 -2.98 19.61 -18.82
C HIS A 159 -4.01 19.26 -17.75
N GLU A 160 -5.10 18.54 -18.10
CA GLU A 160 -6.05 18.03 -17.13
C GLU A 160 -5.38 17.02 -16.19
N MET A 161 -4.59 16.07 -16.73
CA MET A 161 -3.83 15.11 -15.92
C MET A 161 -2.87 15.83 -14.97
N ALA A 162 -2.19 16.91 -15.39
CA ALA A 162 -1.33 17.68 -14.49
C ALA A 162 -2.08 18.28 -13.30
N ARG A 163 -3.33 18.70 -13.49
CA ARG A 163 -4.21 19.15 -12.38
C ARG A 163 -4.59 18.01 -11.44
N ASP A 164 -4.79 16.81 -11.98
CA ASP A 164 -5.07 15.63 -11.16
C ASP A 164 -3.88 15.29 -10.28
N GLU A 165 -2.64 15.33 -10.81
CA GLU A 165 -1.45 15.08 -9.99
C GLU A 165 -1.31 16.12 -8.85
N ALA A 166 -1.59 17.39 -9.14
CA ALA A 166 -1.61 18.41 -8.09
C ALA A 166 -2.66 18.13 -7.01
N ARG A 167 -3.84 17.63 -7.41
CA ARG A 167 -4.92 17.23 -6.48
C ARG A 167 -4.52 16.02 -5.65
N HIS A 168 -3.90 15.00 -6.28
CA HIS A 168 -3.38 13.81 -5.60
C HIS A 168 -2.32 14.19 -4.56
N GLY A 169 -1.33 14.97 -4.96
CA GLY A 169 -0.27 15.44 -4.05
C GLY A 169 -0.81 16.21 -2.85
N LYS A 170 -1.76 17.13 -3.07
CA LYS A 170 -2.42 17.85 -1.97
C LYS A 170 -3.28 16.95 -1.09
N GLY A 171 -3.92 15.94 -1.67
CA GLY A 171 -4.66 14.93 -0.92
C GLY A 171 -3.75 14.15 0.04
N PHE A 172 -2.61 13.67 -0.46
CA PHE A 172 -1.61 12.99 0.37
C PHE A 172 -1.00 13.92 1.42
N GLU A 173 -0.72 15.19 1.09
CA GLU A 173 -0.24 16.18 2.05
C GLU A 173 -1.24 16.41 3.19
N GLY A 174 -2.52 16.53 2.86
CA GLY A 174 -3.59 16.67 3.85
C GLY A 174 -3.66 15.49 4.80
N LEU A 175 -3.57 14.25 4.28
CA LEU A 175 -3.54 13.03 5.08
C LEU A 175 -2.27 12.95 5.94
N TYR A 176 -1.10 13.24 5.36
CA TYR A 176 0.16 13.29 6.10
C TYR A 176 0.10 14.27 7.28
N ASN A 177 -0.36 15.49 7.03
CA ASN A 177 -0.48 16.53 8.07
C ASN A 177 -1.45 16.09 9.17
N ARG A 178 -2.56 15.43 8.82
CA ARG A 178 -3.57 14.98 9.79
C ARG A 178 -3.05 13.88 10.72
N TYR A 179 -2.28 12.93 10.22
CA TYR A 179 -1.93 11.71 10.96
C TYR A 179 -0.49 11.71 11.48
N PHE A 180 0.43 12.43 10.86
CA PHE A 180 1.87 12.32 11.14
C PHE A 180 2.56 13.63 11.47
N LYS A 181 1.93 14.78 11.24
CA LYS A 181 2.46 16.07 11.63
C LYS A 181 1.76 16.52 12.92
N LYS A 182 2.49 16.42 14.02
CA LYS A 182 2.06 16.98 15.33
C LYS A 182 2.53 18.41 15.46
#